data_dbe6ebb85cbb68d4bf4bbb662f69a885
#
_entry.id   dbe6ebb85cbb68d4bf4bbb662f69a885
#
_cell.length_a   1.000
_cell.length_b   1.000
_cell.length_c   1.000
_cell.angle_alpha   90.00
_cell.angle_beta   90.00
_cell.angle_gamma   90.00
#
_symmetry.space_group_name_H-M   'P 1'
#
loop_
_entity.id
_entity.type
_entity.pdbx_description
1 polymer ?
#
loop_
_entity_poly.entity_id
_entity_poly.type
_entity_poly.pdbx_seq_one_letter_code
_entity_poly.pdbx_strand_id
1 'polypeptide(L)'
;KRQEYASHFYEAYHAWNNYSADPKNINKTQEFSLGWLEDFKRRKEQGITDEVTVDATGKYVYYGNEDYYDALYKKTTFAQDHNLSVTGNNGKLNYYVSGRFYGYDGLFRYNTDNYKMMNLRAKGSVQVFDWLKIENNMDFSNMDYHNPINVGEGGSIWRNISDEGHPTSPIFNPDGSLTFSAAYSVGDFIYGKNGIDTNNKVLKNTTGFTASFLENKLHVRGDFTFRNTDEGQTQRRVPVPYSTHEGQTVELSAKYNDLKESNMRTEYIATNLYADYEDTFGDAHYFKGMVGYNYEQSTYKSTYVQRNGLLLDDSENINLALGDAITCLLYTS
;
A
#
# COMPACT_ATOMS: atom_id res chain seq x y z
N LYS A 1 -21.38 -20.45 -21.84
CA LYS A 1 -21.30 -19.40 -20.78
C LYS A 1 -21.24 -17.97 -21.36
N ARG A 2 -20.21 -17.60 -22.19
CA ARG A 2 -20.06 -16.24 -22.75
C ARG A 2 -21.22 -15.82 -23.64
N GLN A 3 -21.72 -16.71 -24.51
CA GLN A 3 -22.89 -16.45 -25.35
C GLN A 3 -24.17 -16.29 -24.52
N GLU A 4 -24.34 -17.09 -23.50
CA GLU A 4 -25.45 -17.01 -22.55
C GLU A 4 -25.43 -15.68 -21.81
N TYR A 5 -24.24 -15.25 -21.34
CA TYR A 5 -24.05 -13.93 -20.73
C TYR A 5 -24.55 -12.80 -21.65
N ALA A 6 -24.05 -12.77 -22.90
CA ALA A 6 -24.40 -11.72 -23.86
C ALA A 6 -25.91 -11.77 -24.22
N SER A 7 -26.52 -12.97 -24.34
CA SER A 7 -27.96 -13.11 -24.59
C SER A 7 -28.79 -12.61 -23.41
N HIS A 8 -28.43 -12.98 -22.19
CA HIS A 8 -29.14 -12.52 -20.98
C HIS A 8 -28.99 -11.01 -20.79
N PHE A 9 -27.81 -10.45 -21.10
CA PHE A 9 -27.60 -9.01 -21.03
C PHE A 9 -28.51 -8.27 -22.03
N TYR A 10 -28.56 -8.76 -23.27
CA TYR A 10 -29.45 -8.19 -24.30
C TYR A 10 -30.91 -8.26 -23.88
N GLU A 11 -31.38 -9.43 -23.45
CA GLU A 11 -32.75 -9.63 -22.99
C GLU A 11 -33.13 -8.75 -21.80
N ALA A 12 -32.25 -8.67 -20.80
CA ALA A 12 -32.47 -7.86 -19.60
C ALA A 12 -32.54 -6.37 -19.96
N TYR A 13 -31.63 -5.88 -20.81
CA TYR A 13 -31.67 -4.48 -21.23
C TYR A 13 -32.90 -4.16 -22.05
N HIS A 14 -33.26 -5.03 -23.00
CA HIS A 14 -34.44 -4.87 -23.85
C HIS A 14 -35.72 -4.84 -23.01
N ALA A 15 -35.85 -5.75 -22.06
CA ALA A 15 -36.97 -5.78 -21.12
C ALA A 15 -37.01 -4.52 -20.23
N TRP A 16 -35.85 -4.06 -19.73
CA TRP A 16 -35.78 -2.85 -18.89
C TRP A 16 -36.23 -1.59 -19.65
N ASN A 17 -35.99 -1.53 -20.96
CA ASN A 17 -36.45 -0.45 -21.82
C ASN A 17 -37.83 -0.69 -22.43
N ASN A 18 -38.67 -1.56 -21.84
CA ASN A 18 -39.99 -1.90 -22.35
C ASN A 18 -39.98 -2.33 -23.81
N TYR A 19 -38.96 -3.03 -24.23
CA TYR A 19 -38.74 -3.51 -25.62
C TYR A 19 -38.68 -2.39 -26.68
N SER A 20 -38.37 -1.18 -26.29
CA SER A 20 -38.37 0.00 -27.14
C SER A 20 -36.98 0.34 -27.68
N ALA A 21 -35.92 -0.21 -27.13
CA ALA A 21 -34.53 0.09 -27.53
C ALA A 21 -33.61 -1.11 -27.39
N ASP A 22 -32.69 -1.25 -28.31
CA ASP A 22 -31.59 -2.19 -28.23
C ASP A 22 -30.46 -1.62 -27.33
N PRO A 23 -29.60 -2.45 -26.75
CA PRO A 23 -28.43 -2.03 -26.03
C PRO A 23 -27.53 -1.17 -26.94
N LYS A 24 -27.38 0.10 -26.58
CA LYS A 24 -26.48 1.03 -27.27
C LYS A 24 -25.51 1.61 -26.28
N ASN A 25 -24.21 1.42 -26.51
CA ASN A 25 -23.15 2.11 -25.76
C ASN A 25 -23.29 2.05 -24.23
N ILE A 26 -23.92 1.00 -23.69
CA ILE A 26 -23.97 0.78 -22.23
C ILE A 26 -22.56 0.55 -21.74
N ASN A 27 -21.81 -0.16 -22.53
CA ASN A 27 -20.37 -0.35 -22.39
C ASN A 27 -19.71 0.46 -23.49
N LYS A 28 -18.77 1.27 -23.16
CA LYS A 28 -18.05 2.13 -24.12
C LYS A 28 -17.40 1.36 -25.29
N THR A 29 -17.33 0.03 -25.19
CA THR A 29 -16.67 -0.82 -26.20
C THR A 29 -17.56 -1.86 -26.86
N GLN A 30 -18.61 -2.31 -26.20
CA GLN A 30 -19.42 -3.41 -26.71
C GLN A 30 -20.91 -3.02 -26.69
N GLU A 31 -21.53 -3.00 -27.84
CA GLU A 31 -22.93 -2.58 -27.97
C GLU A 31 -23.91 -3.69 -27.60
N PHE A 32 -23.52 -4.96 -27.63
CA PHE A 32 -24.38 -6.13 -27.45
C PHE A 32 -25.66 -6.05 -28.26
N SER A 33 -25.58 -5.50 -29.48
CA SER A 33 -26.71 -5.38 -30.39
C SER A 33 -27.17 -6.76 -30.87
N LEU A 34 -28.40 -6.82 -31.40
CA LEU A 34 -28.93 -8.07 -31.94
C LEU A 34 -28.04 -8.60 -33.11
N GLY A 35 -27.58 -7.72 -33.99
CA GLY A 35 -26.68 -8.08 -35.09
C GLY A 35 -25.36 -8.65 -34.63
N TRP A 36 -24.78 -8.10 -33.57
CA TRP A 36 -23.58 -8.66 -32.92
C TRP A 36 -23.83 -10.06 -32.32
N LEU A 37 -24.99 -10.25 -31.66
CA LEU A 37 -25.38 -11.55 -31.11
C LEU A 37 -25.57 -12.61 -32.17
N GLU A 38 -26.20 -12.26 -33.28
CA GLU A 38 -26.40 -13.16 -34.44
C GLU A 38 -25.04 -13.52 -35.07
N ASP A 39 -24.15 -12.55 -35.25
CA ASP A 39 -22.79 -12.81 -35.73
C ASP A 39 -22.01 -13.70 -34.78
N PHE A 40 -22.14 -13.51 -33.46
CA PHE A 40 -21.48 -14.35 -32.44
C PHE A 40 -21.99 -15.80 -32.50
N LYS A 41 -23.30 -16.01 -32.70
CA LYS A 41 -23.90 -17.36 -32.89
C LYS A 41 -23.35 -18.02 -34.14
N ARG A 42 -23.38 -17.28 -35.26
CA ARG A 42 -22.86 -17.74 -36.56
C ARG A 42 -21.38 -18.12 -36.48
N ARG A 43 -20.54 -17.30 -35.87
CA ARG A 43 -19.10 -17.58 -35.66
C ARG A 43 -18.90 -18.88 -34.90
N LYS A 44 -19.68 -19.09 -33.86
CA LYS A 44 -19.61 -20.33 -33.07
C LYS A 44 -20.01 -21.56 -33.88
N GLU A 45 -21.08 -21.48 -34.68
CA GLU A 45 -21.55 -22.56 -35.56
C GLU A 45 -20.53 -22.89 -36.64
N GLN A 46 -19.85 -21.89 -37.17
CA GLN A 46 -18.80 -22.02 -38.19
C GLN A 46 -17.43 -22.40 -37.62
N GLY A 47 -17.28 -22.50 -36.28
CA GLY A 47 -16.02 -22.83 -35.63
C GLY A 47 -14.95 -21.74 -35.76
N ILE A 48 -15.34 -20.48 -35.98
CA ILE A 48 -14.42 -19.33 -36.04
C ILE A 48 -13.89 -19.05 -34.64
N THR A 49 -12.57 -19.06 -34.45
CA THR A 49 -11.86 -18.91 -33.18
C THR A 49 -11.30 -17.52 -32.96
N ASP A 50 -11.27 -16.66 -33.97
CA ASP A 50 -10.77 -15.30 -33.82
C ASP A 50 -11.62 -14.50 -32.83
N GLU A 51 -10.99 -14.05 -31.77
CA GLU A 51 -11.66 -13.35 -30.67
C GLU A 51 -11.81 -11.85 -30.93
N VAL A 52 -11.06 -11.31 -31.89
CA VAL A 52 -11.10 -9.89 -32.28
C VAL A 52 -11.21 -9.78 -33.79
N THR A 53 -12.10 -8.92 -34.25
CA THR A 53 -12.24 -8.53 -35.67
C THR A 53 -12.30 -7.02 -35.78
N VAL A 54 -12.35 -6.52 -37.00
CA VAL A 54 -12.45 -5.09 -37.27
C VAL A 54 -13.72 -4.84 -38.07
N ASP A 55 -14.49 -3.84 -37.68
CA ASP A 55 -15.67 -3.43 -38.46
C ASP A 55 -15.30 -2.55 -39.67
N ALA A 56 -16.31 -2.11 -40.40
CA ALA A 56 -16.13 -1.27 -41.61
C ALA A 56 -15.50 0.11 -41.32
N THR A 57 -15.49 0.55 -40.05
CA THR A 57 -14.89 1.82 -39.61
C THR A 57 -13.46 1.66 -39.12
N GLY A 58 -12.94 0.41 -39.01
CA GLY A 58 -11.64 0.11 -38.46
C GLY A 58 -11.67 -0.11 -36.95
N LYS A 59 -12.86 -0.12 -36.31
CA LYS A 59 -13.02 -0.35 -34.88
C LYS A 59 -12.93 -1.83 -34.54
N TYR A 60 -12.25 -2.18 -33.45
CA TYR A 60 -12.20 -3.54 -32.91
C TYR A 60 -13.57 -4.00 -32.43
N VAL A 61 -13.94 -5.22 -32.78
CA VAL A 61 -15.14 -5.94 -32.34
C VAL A 61 -14.73 -7.24 -31.67
N TYR A 62 -15.26 -7.51 -30.49
CA TYR A 62 -14.78 -8.53 -29.59
C TYR A 62 -15.73 -9.71 -29.45
N TYR A 63 -15.18 -10.93 -29.48
CA TYR A 63 -15.87 -12.20 -29.31
C TYR A 63 -15.12 -13.12 -28.35
N GLY A 64 -14.32 -12.55 -27.45
CA GLY A 64 -13.42 -13.22 -26.53
C GLY A 64 -14.10 -14.08 -25.46
N ASN A 65 -13.31 -14.64 -24.59
CA ASN A 65 -13.75 -15.45 -23.46
C ASN A 65 -12.82 -15.23 -22.26
N GLU A 66 -12.75 -14.01 -21.81
CA GLU A 66 -11.84 -13.60 -20.75
C GLU A 66 -12.44 -13.81 -19.36
N ASP A 67 -11.59 -14.18 -18.40
CA ASP A 67 -11.89 -14.15 -16.99
C ASP A 67 -11.02 -13.09 -16.30
N TYR A 68 -11.58 -11.93 -16.07
CA TYR A 68 -10.87 -10.77 -15.50
C TYR A 68 -10.38 -11.03 -14.07
N TYR A 69 -11.03 -11.92 -13.31
CA TYR A 69 -10.54 -12.27 -11.98
C TYR A 69 -9.32 -13.20 -12.06
N ASP A 70 -9.33 -14.20 -12.93
CA ASP A 70 -8.16 -15.05 -13.14
C ASP A 70 -6.99 -14.29 -13.79
N ALA A 71 -7.30 -13.33 -14.66
CA ALA A 71 -6.30 -12.43 -15.25
C ALA A 71 -5.63 -11.54 -14.20
N LEU A 72 -6.38 -11.03 -13.20
CA LEU A 72 -5.87 -10.11 -12.19
C LEU A 72 -5.21 -10.82 -11.01
N TYR A 73 -5.76 -11.96 -10.55
CA TYR A 73 -5.33 -12.57 -9.30
C TYR A 73 -4.47 -13.81 -9.50
N LYS A 74 -3.46 -13.95 -8.65
CA LYS A 74 -2.74 -15.22 -8.44
C LYS A 74 -3.61 -16.16 -7.62
N LYS A 75 -3.45 -17.47 -7.83
CA LYS A 75 -4.13 -18.48 -7.01
C LYS A 75 -3.50 -18.66 -5.64
N THR A 76 -2.20 -18.36 -5.53
CA THR A 76 -1.42 -18.50 -4.30
C THR A 76 -0.41 -17.37 -4.19
N THR A 77 -0.10 -17.00 -2.96
CA THR A 77 0.99 -16.08 -2.62
C THR A 77 1.73 -16.60 -1.39
N PHE A 78 2.89 -16.02 -1.10
CA PHE A 78 3.73 -16.44 0.00
C PHE A 78 4.00 -15.29 0.96
N ALA A 79 4.04 -15.63 2.24
CA ALA A 79 4.59 -14.76 3.29
C ALA A 79 5.78 -15.47 3.94
N GLN A 80 6.77 -14.71 4.36
CA GLN A 80 7.94 -15.21 5.07
C GLN A 80 8.16 -14.41 6.35
N ASP A 81 8.51 -15.10 7.42
CA ASP A 81 8.81 -14.52 8.72
C ASP A 81 10.06 -15.21 9.28
N HIS A 82 11.14 -14.45 9.40
CA HIS A 82 12.42 -14.91 9.92
C HIS A 82 12.75 -14.15 11.19
N ASN A 83 12.98 -14.86 12.28
CA ASN A 83 13.34 -14.27 13.55
C ASN A 83 14.58 -14.98 14.11
N LEU A 84 15.58 -14.19 14.48
CA LEU A 84 16.78 -14.65 15.13
C LEU A 84 17.01 -13.84 16.40
N SER A 85 17.33 -14.51 17.51
CA SER A 85 17.69 -13.82 18.74
C SER A 85 18.87 -14.48 19.44
N VAL A 86 19.64 -13.67 20.12
CA VAL A 86 20.75 -14.09 20.98
C VAL A 86 20.58 -13.42 22.34
N THR A 87 20.74 -14.19 23.40
CA THR A 87 20.71 -13.70 24.78
C THR A 87 21.92 -14.23 25.54
N GLY A 88 22.41 -13.45 26.47
CA GLY A 88 23.50 -13.86 27.33
C GLY A 88 23.50 -13.14 28.68
N ASN A 89 24.11 -13.80 29.68
CA ASN A 89 24.25 -13.30 31.04
C ASN A 89 25.59 -13.82 31.60
N ASN A 90 26.37 -12.94 32.23
CA ASN A 90 27.58 -13.30 32.94
C ASN A 90 27.57 -12.83 34.42
N GLY A 91 26.39 -12.59 34.99
CA GLY A 91 26.18 -12.09 36.35
C GLY A 91 26.20 -10.56 36.45
N LYS A 92 27.06 -9.88 35.75
CA LYS A 92 27.12 -8.40 35.70
C LYS A 92 26.50 -7.79 34.48
N LEU A 93 26.54 -8.50 33.35
CA LEU A 93 26.02 -8.05 32.06
C LEU A 93 24.92 -9.00 31.58
N ASN A 94 23.76 -8.44 31.31
CA ASN A 94 22.68 -9.14 30.60
C ASN A 94 22.49 -8.46 29.24
N TYR A 95 22.33 -9.25 28.19
CA TYR A 95 22.00 -8.72 26.88
C TYR A 95 21.02 -9.62 26.12
N TYR A 96 20.24 -8.98 25.28
CA TYR A 96 19.36 -9.60 24.32
C TYR A 96 19.43 -8.82 23.01
N VAL A 97 19.70 -9.51 21.90
CA VAL A 97 19.67 -8.92 20.56
C VAL A 97 18.80 -9.79 19.69
N SER A 98 17.90 -9.18 18.93
CA SER A 98 17.08 -9.89 17.95
C SER A 98 16.94 -9.11 16.66
N GLY A 99 16.81 -9.88 15.57
CA GLY A 99 16.45 -9.38 14.26
C GLY A 99 15.25 -10.15 13.73
N ARG A 100 14.31 -9.45 13.13
CA ARG A 100 13.16 -10.04 12.44
C ARG A 100 13.04 -9.44 11.05
N PHE A 101 12.83 -10.30 10.08
CA PHE A 101 12.39 -9.92 8.75
C PHE A 101 11.03 -10.56 8.49
N TYR A 102 10.09 -9.74 8.09
CA TYR A 102 8.75 -10.18 7.66
C TYR A 102 8.47 -9.60 6.28
N GLY A 103 7.98 -10.43 5.36
CA GLY A 103 7.61 -9.98 4.03
C GLY A 103 6.48 -10.82 3.45
N TYR A 104 5.62 -10.18 2.67
CA TYR A 104 4.63 -10.86 1.85
C TYR A 104 4.42 -10.11 0.54
N ASP A 105 4.02 -10.86 -0.48
CA ASP A 105 3.47 -10.33 -1.72
C ASP A 105 1.97 -10.55 -1.73
N GLY A 106 1.22 -9.60 -2.28
CA GLY A 106 -0.22 -9.70 -2.41
C GLY A 106 -0.67 -10.64 -3.55
N LEU A 107 -1.96 -10.69 -3.75
CA LEU A 107 -2.59 -11.59 -4.72
C LEU A 107 -2.62 -11.05 -6.14
N PHE A 108 -2.32 -9.78 -6.38
CA PHE A 108 -2.31 -9.24 -7.73
C PHE A 108 -1.20 -9.86 -8.58
N ARG A 109 -1.54 -10.26 -9.81
CA ARG A 109 -0.59 -10.87 -10.74
C ARG A 109 0.39 -9.85 -11.31
N TYR A 110 -0.07 -8.62 -11.52
CA TYR A 110 0.69 -7.50 -12.04
C TYR A 110 0.70 -6.37 -11.00
N ASN A 111 1.80 -5.61 -10.93
CA ASN A 111 1.95 -4.51 -9.98
C ASN A 111 1.47 -4.90 -8.58
N THR A 112 1.99 -6.04 -8.08
CA THR A 112 1.48 -6.65 -6.85
C THR A 112 1.77 -5.76 -5.65
N ASP A 113 0.80 -5.64 -4.76
CA ASP A 113 1.06 -5.11 -3.44
C ASP A 113 2.12 -5.97 -2.73
N ASN A 114 3.05 -5.33 -2.07
CA ASN A 114 4.08 -6.01 -1.30
C ASN A 114 4.39 -5.24 -0.01
N TYR A 115 4.72 -5.99 1.00
CA TYR A 115 5.06 -5.47 2.32
C TYR A 115 6.36 -6.10 2.79
N LYS A 116 7.29 -5.29 3.25
CA LYS A 116 8.55 -5.73 3.85
C LYS A 116 8.77 -4.97 5.15
N MET A 117 9.14 -5.70 6.19
CA MET A 117 9.44 -5.11 7.49
C MET A 117 10.70 -5.75 8.07
N MET A 118 11.62 -4.92 8.52
CA MET A 118 12.79 -5.32 9.26
C MET A 118 12.75 -4.68 10.65
N ASN A 119 12.88 -5.49 11.69
CA ASN A 119 12.99 -5.03 13.06
C ASN A 119 14.31 -5.50 13.65
N LEU A 120 15.00 -4.60 14.35
CA LEU A 120 16.17 -4.89 15.16
C LEU A 120 15.91 -4.42 16.58
N ARG A 121 16.20 -5.24 17.55
CA ARG A 121 16.09 -4.90 18.97
C ARG A 121 17.36 -5.30 19.70
N ALA A 122 17.88 -4.39 20.50
CA ALA A 122 18.97 -4.63 21.41
C ALA A 122 18.60 -4.13 22.80
N LYS A 123 18.66 -5.03 23.77
CA LYS A 123 18.48 -4.70 25.18
C LYS A 123 19.71 -5.13 25.95
N GLY A 124 20.13 -4.28 26.86
CA GLY A 124 21.26 -4.61 27.73
C GLY A 124 21.11 -3.98 29.10
N SER A 125 21.67 -4.62 30.10
CA SER A 125 21.85 -4.04 31.43
C SER A 125 23.19 -4.46 31.98
N VAL A 126 23.86 -3.53 32.65
CA VAL A 126 25.17 -3.76 33.27
C VAL A 126 25.18 -3.23 34.69
N GLN A 127 25.64 -4.06 35.62
CA GLN A 127 25.96 -3.65 36.98
C GLN A 127 27.37 -3.03 36.97
N VAL A 128 27.44 -1.69 36.91
CA VAL A 128 28.71 -0.94 36.82
C VAL A 128 29.42 -0.94 38.13
N PHE A 129 28.67 -0.65 39.23
CA PHE A 129 29.08 -0.70 40.59
C PHE A 129 28.00 -1.43 41.40
N ASP A 130 28.32 -1.88 42.62
CA ASP A 130 27.34 -2.59 43.47
C ASP A 130 26.07 -1.76 43.72
N TRP A 131 26.20 -0.44 43.67
CA TRP A 131 25.10 0.52 43.87
C TRP A 131 24.53 1.09 42.57
N LEU A 132 25.13 0.83 41.34
CA LEU A 132 24.70 1.44 40.09
C LEU A 132 24.53 0.40 38.99
N LYS A 133 23.31 0.31 38.48
CA LYS A 133 22.93 -0.45 37.29
C LYS A 133 22.55 0.51 36.15
N ILE A 134 23.05 0.26 34.98
CA ILE A 134 22.67 0.99 33.73
C ILE A 134 21.95 0.01 32.82
N GLU A 135 20.91 0.49 32.15
CA GLU A 135 20.08 -0.25 31.23
C GLU A 135 19.95 0.53 29.92
N ASN A 136 19.91 -0.21 28.80
CA ASN A 136 19.62 0.36 27.49
C ASN A 136 18.66 -0.55 26.75
N ASN A 137 17.70 0.03 26.03
CA ASN A 137 16.77 -0.65 25.13
C ASN A 137 16.66 0.15 23.85
N MET A 138 17.18 -0.42 22.77
CA MET A 138 17.12 0.15 21.42
C MET A 138 16.20 -0.71 20.55
N ASP A 139 15.27 -0.08 19.88
CA ASP A 139 14.39 -0.67 18.88
C ASP A 139 14.53 0.12 17.56
N PHE A 140 14.78 -0.59 16.47
CA PHE A 140 14.75 -0.05 15.11
C PHE A 140 13.77 -0.85 14.28
N SER A 141 12.92 -0.17 13.53
CA SER A 141 12.08 -0.79 12.54
C SER A 141 12.10 0.00 11.23
N ASN A 142 12.11 -0.73 10.11
CA ASN A 142 11.90 -0.19 8.77
C ASN A 142 10.80 -1.00 8.10
N MET A 143 9.81 -0.32 7.57
CA MET A 143 8.69 -0.89 6.84
C MET A 143 8.60 -0.23 5.46
N ASP A 144 8.55 -1.06 4.43
CA ASP A 144 8.28 -0.65 3.05
C ASP A 144 6.99 -1.31 2.60
N TYR A 145 6.08 -0.53 2.05
CA TYR A 145 4.81 -1.00 1.53
C TYR A 145 4.51 -0.37 0.17
N HIS A 146 4.33 -1.23 -0.84
CA HIS A 146 3.81 -0.83 -2.14
C HIS A 146 2.34 -1.23 -2.23
N ASN A 147 1.47 -0.29 -2.60
CA ASN A 147 0.05 -0.50 -2.82
C ASN A 147 -0.34 -0.01 -4.22
N PRO A 148 -0.67 -0.91 -5.16
CA PRO A 148 -1.19 -0.51 -6.45
C PRO A 148 -2.53 0.19 -6.29
N ILE A 149 -2.76 1.23 -7.10
CA ILE A 149 -4.03 1.96 -7.10
C ILE A 149 -4.71 1.88 -8.45
N ASN A 150 -6.04 1.88 -8.43
CA ASN A 150 -6.86 2.01 -9.61
C ASN A 150 -7.25 3.48 -9.78
N VAL A 151 -6.77 4.11 -10.85
CA VAL A 151 -7.00 5.53 -11.17
C VAL A 151 -8.23 5.72 -12.05
N GLY A 152 -8.79 4.63 -12.59
CA GLY A 152 -9.99 4.62 -13.43
C GLY A 152 -11.14 5.46 -12.89
N GLU A 153 -12.24 5.56 -13.58
CA GLU A 153 -13.34 6.51 -13.29
C GLU A 153 -14.03 6.35 -11.92
N GLY A 154 -13.24 6.10 -10.89
CA GLY A 154 -13.65 6.40 -9.53
C GLY A 154 -14.18 5.21 -8.75
N GLY A 155 -13.53 4.12 -8.80
CA GLY A 155 -14.00 3.05 -7.98
C GLY A 155 -12.95 2.13 -7.39
N SER A 156 -13.45 1.19 -6.64
CA SER A 156 -12.68 0.04 -6.26
C SER A 156 -12.51 -0.87 -7.49
N ILE A 157 -11.42 -1.62 -7.54
CA ILE A 157 -11.17 -2.61 -8.58
C ILE A 157 -12.36 -3.58 -8.80
N TRP A 158 -13.04 -3.94 -7.73
CA TRP A 158 -14.23 -4.81 -7.77
C TRP A 158 -15.36 -4.20 -8.59
N ARG A 159 -15.65 -2.92 -8.36
CA ARG A 159 -16.66 -2.18 -9.11
C ARG A 159 -16.27 -2.09 -10.59
N ASN A 160 -15.04 -1.73 -10.87
CA ASN A 160 -14.58 -1.57 -12.25
C ASN A 160 -14.63 -2.88 -13.05
N ILE A 161 -14.29 -4.02 -12.43
CA ILE A 161 -14.46 -5.33 -13.07
C ILE A 161 -15.94 -5.65 -13.28
N SER A 162 -16.80 -5.34 -12.31
CA SER A 162 -18.24 -5.59 -12.43
C SER A 162 -18.89 -4.73 -13.51
N ASP A 163 -18.45 -3.47 -13.66
CA ASP A 163 -19.04 -2.53 -14.60
C ASP A 163 -18.55 -2.77 -16.04
N GLU A 164 -17.26 -3.04 -16.27
CA GLU A 164 -16.66 -3.09 -17.61
C GLU A 164 -15.81 -4.34 -17.90
N GLY A 165 -15.66 -5.24 -16.94
CA GLY A 165 -14.92 -6.51 -17.13
C GLY A 165 -15.75 -7.53 -17.93
N HIS A 166 -16.06 -7.20 -19.18
CA HIS A 166 -16.91 -8.05 -20.02
C HIS A 166 -16.19 -9.29 -20.51
N PRO A 167 -16.71 -10.50 -20.26
CA PRO A 167 -16.07 -11.74 -20.69
C PRO A 167 -15.84 -11.86 -22.19
N THR A 168 -16.56 -11.07 -23.00
CA THR A 168 -16.42 -11.07 -24.46
C THR A 168 -15.29 -10.18 -24.97
N SER A 169 -14.73 -9.31 -24.11
CA SER A 169 -13.61 -8.44 -24.45
C SER A 169 -12.32 -9.06 -23.92
N PRO A 170 -11.35 -9.43 -24.77
CA PRO A 170 -10.04 -9.88 -24.33
C PRO A 170 -9.28 -8.76 -23.64
N ILE A 171 -8.20 -9.09 -22.92
CA ILE A 171 -7.33 -8.11 -22.27
C ILE A 171 -6.59 -7.27 -23.31
N PHE A 172 -6.06 -7.92 -24.34
CA PHE A 172 -5.26 -7.28 -25.37
C PHE A 172 -5.91 -7.35 -26.75
N ASN A 173 -5.74 -6.29 -27.51
CA ASN A 173 -5.98 -6.25 -28.94
C ASN A 173 -4.88 -7.01 -29.71
N PRO A 174 -5.09 -7.35 -30.99
CA PRO A 174 -4.09 -8.03 -31.79
C PRO A 174 -2.76 -7.27 -31.94
N ASP A 175 -2.78 -5.94 -31.84
CA ASP A 175 -1.60 -5.07 -31.85
C ASP A 175 -0.86 -4.97 -30.50
N GLY A 176 -1.34 -5.69 -29.48
CA GLY A 176 -0.78 -5.71 -28.13
C GLY A 176 -1.23 -4.56 -27.24
N SER A 177 -2.04 -3.63 -27.72
CA SER A 177 -2.64 -2.59 -26.89
C SER A 177 -3.75 -3.17 -25.99
N LEU A 178 -4.03 -2.51 -24.85
CA LEU A 178 -5.17 -2.88 -24.03
C LEU A 178 -6.49 -2.58 -24.73
N THR A 179 -7.49 -3.42 -24.50
CA THR A 179 -8.88 -3.08 -24.82
C THR A 179 -9.40 -2.07 -23.81
N PHE A 180 -10.47 -1.35 -24.14
CA PHE A 180 -11.09 -0.43 -23.18
C PHE A 180 -11.55 -1.17 -21.89
N SER A 181 -12.21 -2.32 -22.05
CA SER A 181 -12.66 -3.12 -20.90
C SER A 181 -11.50 -3.50 -19.99
N ALA A 182 -10.36 -3.89 -20.57
CA ALA A 182 -9.17 -4.19 -19.81
C ALA A 182 -8.56 -2.94 -19.14
N ALA A 183 -8.42 -1.85 -19.88
CA ALA A 183 -7.89 -0.60 -19.36
C ALA A 183 -8.72 -0.08 -18.18
N TYR A 184 -10.05 -0.15 -18.28
CA TYR A 184 -10.97 0.29 -17.23
C TYR A 184 -10.96 -0.62 -16.01
N SER A 185 -10.92 -1.93 -16.21
CA SER A 185 -11.08 -2.92 -15.14
C SER A 185 -9.78 -3.27 -14.43
N VAL A 186 -8.74 -3.59 -15.21
CA VAL A 186 -7.47 -4.15 -14.70
C VAL A 186 -6.24 -3.41 -15.22
N GLY A 187 -6.44 -2.38 -16.03
CA GLY A 187 -5.38 -1.72 -16.77
C GLY A 187 -4.34 -1.06 -15.88
N ASP A 188 -4.72 -0.44 -14.78
CA ASP A 188 -3.78 0.15 -13.81
C ASP A 188 -2.76 -0.87 -13.29
N PHE A 189 -3.21 -2.10 -13.07
CA PHE A 189 -2.34 -3.19 -12.60
C PHE A 189 -1.43 -3.70 -13.73
N ILE A 190 -2.00 -3.94 -14.92
CA ILE A 190 -1.24 -4.44 -16.08
C ILE A 190 -0.23 -3.40 -16.56
N TYR A 191 -0.62 -2.15 -16.65
CA TYR A 191 0.26 -1.04 -17.00
C TYR A 191 1.34 -0.81 -15.93
N GLY A 192 0.98 -1.02 -14.65
CA GLY A 192 1.92 -1.14 -13.54
C GLY A 192 2.60 0.15 -13.12
N LYS A 193 2.05 1.31 -13.51
CA LYS A 193 2.65 2.62 -13.21
C LYS A 193 1.99 3.35 -12.04
N ASN A 194 0.74 2.99 -11.72
CA ASN A 194 -0.05 3.64 -10.67
C ASN A 194 0.10 2.93 -9.33
N GLY A 195 0.47 3.68 -8.29
CA GLY A 195 0.71 3.10 -6.98
C GLY A 195 1.00 4.13 -5.90
N ILE A 196 1.02 3.64 -4.68
CA ILE A 196 1.43 4.36 -3.48
C ILE A 196 2.54 3.56 -2.83
N ASP A 197 3.71 4.17 -2.71
CA ASP A 197 4.85 3.63 -1.99
C ASP A 197 4.96 4.32 -0.64
N THR A 198 4.99 3.54 0.43
CA THR A 198 5.12 4.03 1.79
C THR A 198 6.36 3.43 2.44
N ASN A 199 7.20 4.28 3.03
CA ASN A 199 8.32 3.87 3.87
C ASN A 199 8.13 4.45 5.26
N ASN A 200 8.26 3.62 6.29
CA ASN A 200 8.16 4.07 7.69
C ASN A 200 9.36 3.55 8.47
N LYS A 201 10.16 4.46 9.02
CA LYS A 201 11.35 4.18 9.83
C LYS A 201 11.14 4.68 11.25
N VAL A 202 11.33 3.80 12.20
CA VAL A 202 11.25 4.15 13.63
C VAL A 202 12.54 3.75 14.31
N LEU A 203 13.20 4.72 14.95
CA LEU A 203 14.30 4.48 15.87
C LEU A 203 13.88 4.93 17.27
N LYS A 204 13.89 4.02 18.22
CA LYS A 204 13.66 4.31 19.63
C LYS A 204 14.83 3.84 20.46
N ASN A 205 15.28 4.67 21.37
CA ASN A 205 16.26 4.28 22.40
C ASN A 205 15.81 4.78 23.76
N THR A 206 15.88 3.92 24.74
CA THR A 206 15.66 4.26 26.14
C THR A 206 16.90 3.84 26.91
N THR A 207 17.56 4.81 27.54
CA THR A 207 18.68 4.57 28.46
C THR A 207 18.24 4.92 29.86
N GLY A 208 18.42 4.00 30.78
CA GLY A 208 18.03 4.18 32.17
C GLY A 208 19.14 3.80 33.15
N PHE A 209 18.99 4.26 34.36
CA PHE A 209 19.84 3.87 35.49
C PHE A 209 19.02 3.59 36.74
N THR A 210 19.55 2.75 37.60
CA THR A 210 19.08 2.53 38.97
C THR A 210 20.28 2.63 39.90
N ALA A 211 20.21 3.57 40.85
CA ALA A 211 21.21 3.73 41.89
C ALA A 211 20.57 3.40 43.24
N SER A 212 21.21 2.51 44.00
CA SER A 212 20.73 2.01 45.28
C SER A 212 21.68 2.43 46.42
N PHE A 213 21.14 3.04 47.46
CA PHE A 213 21.89 3.59 48.57
C PHE A 213 21.28 3.11 49.93
N LEU A 214 21.96 3.35 51.00
CA LEU A 214 21.49 3.08 52.36
C LEU A 214 21.02 1.61 52.54
N GLU A 215 21.87 0.67 52.15
CA GLU A 215 21.55 -0.76 52.25
C GLU A 215 20.26 -1.14 51.48
N ASN A 216 20.07 -0.54 50.30
CA ASN A 216 18.89 -0.72 49.45
C ASN A 216 17.57 -0.10 49.98
N LYS A 217 17.63 0.82 50.94
CA LYS A 217 16.46 1.55 51.42
C LYS A 217 16.11 2.76 50.53
N LEU A 218 17.08 3.35 49.85
CA LEU A 218 16.89 4.46 48.93
C LEU A 218 17.26 4.04 47.53
N HIS A 219 16.31 4.16 46.58
CA HIS A 219 16.55 3.98 45.16
C HIS A 219 16.32 5.28 44.40
N VAL A 220 17.27 5.65 43.55
CA VAL A 220 17.14 6.73 42.58
C VAL A 220 17.17 6.10 41.20
N ARG A 221 16.10 6.33 40.44
CA ARG A 221 15.94 5.78 39.08
C ARG A 221 15.68 6.90 38.10
N GLY A 222 16.25 6.77 36.94
CA GLY A 222 15.96 7.69 35.84
C GLY A 222 16.07 6.97 34.53
N ASP A 223 15.30 7.48 33.57
CA ASP A 223 15.41 7.07 32.15
C ASP A 223 15.24 8.27 31.22
N PHE A 224 15.88 8.15 30.09
CA PHE A 224 15.74 9.03 28.96
C PHE A 224 15.36 8.22 27.73
N THR A 225 14.26 8.58 27.11
CA THR A 225 13.77 7.99 25.88
C THR A 225 13.85 9.01 24.75
N PHE A 226 14.42 8.57 23.63
CA PHE A 226 14.37 9.24 22.35
C PHE A 226 13.67 8.34 21.34
N ARG A 227 12.73 8.87 20.56
CA ARG A 227 12.10 8.19 19.42
C ARG A 227 12.03 9.13 18.23
N ASN A 228 12.55 8.69 17.09
CA ASN A 228 12.36 9.33 15.81
C ASN A 228 11.51 8.42 14.91
N THR A 229 10.47 9.00 14.33
CA THR A 229 9.61 8.33 13.34
C THR A 229 9.67 9.16 12.06
N ASP A 230 10.16 8.57 10.98
CA ASP A 230 10.18 9.16 9.65
C ASP A 230 9.26 8.33 8.74
N GLU A 231 8.23 8.96 8.19
CA GLU A 231 7.31 8.36 7.22
C GLU A 231 7.38 9.11 5.91
N GLY A 232 7.68 8.41 4.83
CA GLY A 232 7.65 8.88 3.47
C GLY A 232 6.57 8.17 2.67
N GLN A 233 5.81 8.92 1.88
CA GLN A 233 4.83 8.36 0.97
C GLN A 233 4.95 9.04 -0.40
N THR A 234 5.01 8.23 -1.45
CA THR A 234 4.98 8.68 -2.84
C THR A 234 3.78 8.06 -3.53
N GLN A 235 2.91 8.88 -4.10
CA GLN A 235 1.79 8.43 -4.92
C GLN A 235 2.00 8.92 -6.35
N ARG A 236 1.96 8.00 -7.30
CA ARG A 236 1.98 8.29 -8.73
C ARG A 236 0.67 7.90 -9.37
N ARG A 237 0.14 8.83 -10.22
CA ARG A 237 -1.05 8.60 -11.02
C ARG A 237 -0.79 9.05 -12.45
N VAL A 238 -0.92 8.11 -13.38
CA VAL A 238 -0.78 8.36 -14.82
C VAL A 238 -1.92 7.70 -15.57
N PRO A 239 -2.28 8.21 -16.77
CA PRO A 239 -3.31 7.61 -17.59
C PRO A 239 -2.94 6.19 -18.00
N VAL A 240 -3.96 5.38 -18.27
CA VAL A 240 -3.77 4.04 -18.84
C VAL A 240 -4.04 4.08 -20.33
N PRO A 241 -3.06 3.75 -21.18
CA PRO A 241 -3.24 3.72 -22.62
C PRO A 241 -4.06 2.49 -23.04
N TYR A 242 -4.97 2.70 -24.01
CA TYR A 242 -5.74 1.64 -24.67
C TYR A 242 -6.02 1.99 -26.12
N SER A 243 -6.52 1.04 -26.89
CA SER A 243 -6.93 1.26 -28.27
C SER A 243 -8.32 0.69 -28.56
N THR A 244 -9.05 1.41 -29.41
CA THR A 244 -10.30 0.94 -30.01
C THR A 244 -10.17 0.70 -31.54
N HIS A 245 -9.08 1.18 -32.12
CA HIS A 245 -8.73 1.02 -33.54
C HIS A 245 -7.24 0.72 -33.64
N GLU A 246 -6.87 -0.01 -34.67
CA GLU A 246 -5.46 -0.33 -34.92
C GLU A 246 -4.60 0.94 -35.03
N GLY A 247 -3.50 0.99 -34.29
CA GLY A 247 -2.54 2.09 -34.30
C GLY A 247 -3.03 3.42 -33.72
N GLN A 248 -4.19 3.46 -33.05
CA GLN A 248 -4.73 4.65 -32.39
C GLN A 248 -4.75 4.44 -30.88
N THR A 249 -3.88 5.12 -30.17
CA THR A 249 -3.85 5.08 -28.69
C THR A 249 -4.71 6.19 -28.11
N VAL A 250 -5.53 5.83 -27.14
CA VAL A 250 -6.36 6.72 -26.32
C VAL A 250 -5.99 6.51 -24.87
N GLU A 251 -6.11 7.54 -24.05
CA GLU A 251 -5.79 7.49 -22.61
C GLU A 251 -7.06 7.46 -21.76
N LEU A 252 -7.14 6.46 -20.91
CA LEU A 252 -8.15 6.41 -19.86
C LEU A 252 -7.67 7.28 -18.69
N SER A 253 -8.58 8.11 -18.16
CA SER A 253 -8.28 8.97 -17.00
C SER A 253 -7.15 9.99 -17.25
N ALA A 254 -7.10 10.56 -18.47
CA ALA A 254 -6.08 11.53 -18.89
C ALA A 254 -5.94 12.78 -18.00
N LYS A 255 -6.92 13.05 -17.12
CA LYS A 255 -6.85 14.11 -16.09
C LYS A 255 -5.84 13.80 -14.97
N TYR A 256 -5.44 12.55 -14.80
CA TYR A 256 -4.48 12.14 -13.79
C TYR A 256 -3.12 11.95 -14.45
N ASN A 257 -2.23 12.87 -14.19
CA ASN A 257 -0.82 12.80 -14.59
C ASN A 257 -0.03 13.58 -13.54
N ASP A 258 0.07 13.00 -12.33
CA ASP A 258 0.65 13.69 -11.20
C ASP A 258 1.46 12.77 -10.27
N LEU A 259 2.42 13.41 -9.61
CA LEU A 259 3.19 12.84 -8.53
C LEU A 259 2.90 13.63 -7.23
N LYS A 260 2.72 12.88 -6.15
CA LYS A 260 2.48 13.39 -4.82
C LYS A 260 3.52 12.79 -3.88
N GLU A 261 4.22 13.66 -3.16
CA GLU A 261 5.17 13.29 -2.12
C GLU A 261 4.73 13.85 -0.77
N SER A 262 4.77 13.01 0.25
CA SER A 262 4.49 13.38 1.63
C SER A 262 5.60 12.84 2.51
N ASN A 263 6.20 13.72 3.32
CA ASN A 263 7.20 13.34 4.30
C ASN A 263 6.77 13.85 5.67
N MET A 264 6.66 12.95 6.63
CA MET A 264 6.27 13.25 8.01
C MET A 264 7.37 12.79 8.96
N ARG A 265 7.74 13.66 9.90
CA ARG A 265 8.74 13.36 10.92
C ARG A 265 8.18 13.69 12.29
N THR A 266 8.25 12.73 13.20
CA THR A 266 7.93 12.93 14.60
C THR A 266 9.16 12.63 15.45
N GLU A 267 9.60 13.62 16.21
CA GLU A 267 10.64 13.49 17.21
C GLU A 267 9.99 13.52 18.58
N TYR A 268 10.29 12.54 19.41
CA TYR A 268 9.77 12.42 20.77
C TYR A 268 10.91 12.21 21.74
N ILE A 269 10.91 12.98 22.81
CA ILE A 269 11.80 12.80 23.94
C ILE A 269 10.99 12.71 25.22
N ALA A 270 11.45 11.85 26.13
CA ALA A 270 10.88 11.75 27.47
C ALA A 270 11.98 11.51 28.49
N THR A 271 11.83 12.10 29.68
CA THR A 271 12.72 11.91 30.81
C THR A 271 11.89 11.64 32.05
N ASN A 272 12.21 10.54 32.75
CA ASN A 272 11.67 10.21 34.05
C ASN A 272 12.82 10.23 35.08
N LEU A 273 12.58 10.82 36.20
CA LEU A 273 13.49 10.77 37.37
C LEU A 273 12.65 10.62 38.62
N TYR A 274 12.92 9.59 39.39
CA TYR A 274 12.22 9.38 40.68
C TYR A 274 13.11 8.74 41.69
N ALA A 275 12.80 9.03 42.95
CA ALA A 275 13.45 8.45 44.13
C ALA A 275 12.40 7.84 45.04
N ASP A 276 12.65 6.66 45.50
CA ASP A 276 11.85 5.99 46.52
C ASP A 276 12.71 5.59 47.71
N TYR A 277 12.15 5.81 48.88
CA TYR A 277 12.74 5.40 50.16
C TYR A 277 11.78 4.51 50.92
N GLU A 278 12.27 3.39 51.43
CA GLU A 278 11.49 2.49 52.28
C GLU A 278 12.33 1.99 53.46
N ASP A 279 11.71 1.97 54.63
CA ASP A 279 12.34 1.45 55.84
C ASP A 279 11.30 0.95 56.85
N THR A 280 11.73 0.06 57.70
CA THR A 280 10.94 -0.41 58.86
C THR A 280 11.59 0.07 60.14
N PHE A 281 10.88 0.90 60.90
CA PHE A 281 11.34 1.49 62.12
C PHE A 281 10.81 0.70 63.33
N GLY A 282 11.73 0.28 64.22
CA GLY A 282 11.38 -0.40 65.45
C GLY A 282 10.60 -1.69 65.30
N ASP A 283 10.87 -2.43 64.22
CA ASP A 283 10.22 -3.71 63.84
C ASP A 283 8.67 -3.65 63.69
N ALA A 284 8.06 -2.45 63.78
CA ALA A 284 6.61 -2.31 63.81
C ALA A 284 6.07 -1.29 62.77
N HIS A 285 6.88 -0.31 62.38
CA HIS A 285 6.42 0.78 61.53
C HIS A 285 7.12 0.78 60.18
N TYR A 286 6.41 0.31 59.13
CA TYR A 286 6.89 0.37 57.76
C TYR A 286 6.52 1.74 57.13
N PHE A 287 7.50 2.40 56.56
CA PHE A 287 7.33 3.63 55.81
C PHE A 287 7.82 3.45 54.37
N LYS A 288 7.06 3.96 53.40
CA LYS A 288 7.45 4.06 51.99
C LYS A 288 7.02 5.40 51.44
N GLY A 289 7.95 6.13 50.86
CA GLY A 289 7.69 7.41 50.20
C GLY A 289 8.36 7.46 48.83
N MET A 290 7.73 8.14 47.87
CA MET A 290 8.27 8.33 46.52
C MET A 290 8.05 9.78 46.08
N VAL A 291 9.04 10.32 45.35
CA VAL A 291 8.95 11.60 44.62
C VAL A 291 9.46 11.38 43.21
N GLY A 292 8.82 12.03 42.24
CA GLY A 292 9.20 11.87 40.86
C GLY A 292 9.00 13.11 40.02
N TYR A 293 9.74 13.16 38.93
CA TYR A 293 9.66 14.16 37.86
C TYR A 293 9.54 13.47 36.53
N ASN A 294 8.61 13.96 35.69
CA ASN A 294 8.41 13.52 34.33
C ASN A 294 8.45 14.73 33.39
N TYR A 295 9.10 14.55 32.24
CA TYR A 295 9.10 15.52 31.15
C TYR A 295 8.91 14.81 29.84
N GLU A 296 8.02 15.29 28.99
CA GLU A 296 7.77 14.76 27.65
C GLU A 296 7.65 15.90 26.65
N GLN A 297 8.21 15.70 25.47
CA GLN A 297 8.07 16.61 24.34
C GLN A 297 7.91 15.80 23.05
N SER A 298 6.99 16.23 22.18
CA SER A 298 6.83 15.72 20.83
C SER A 298 6.85 16.86 19.86
N THR A 299 7.64 16.74 18.81
CA THR A 299 7.70 17.68 17.70
C THR A 299 7.31 16.97 16.43
N TYR A 300 6.35 17.54 15.71
CA TYR A 300 5.85 17.01 14.45
C TYR A 300 6.15 17.96 13.30
N LYS A 301 6.65 17.43 12.20
CA LYS A 301 6.88 18.17 10.95
C LYS A 301 6.33 17.36 9.80
N SER A 302 5.54 17.99 8.94
CA SER A 302 5.02 17.39 7.71
C SER A 302 5.28 18.29 6.51
N THR A 303 5.68 17.68 5.41
CA THR A 303 5.84 18.34 4.11
C THR A 303 5.02 17.54 3.09
N TYR A 304 4.24 18.25 2.30
CA TYR A 304 3.40 17.68 1.26
C TYR A 304 3.57 18.48 -0.03
N VAL A 305 3.83 17.79 -1.13
CA VAL A 305 3.97 18.40 -2.46
C VAL A 305 3.23 17.54 -3.47
N GLN A 306 2.47 18.18 -4.35
CA GLN A 306 1.83 17.52 -5.50
C GLN A 306 2.04 18.37 -6.75
N ARG A 307 2.52 17.76 -7.83
CA ARG A 307 2.69 18.38 -9.14
C ARG A 307 2.14 17.47 -10.24
N ASN A 308 1.56 18.08 -11.26
CA ASN A 308 1.12 17.41 -12.48
C ASN A 308 2.15 17.54 -13.62
N GLY A 309 1.84 16.93 -14.76
CA GLY A 309 2.68 17.00 -15.97
C GLY A 309 3.96 16.21 -15.84
N LEU A 310 3.87 14.95 -15.42
CA LEU A 310 4.99 14.02 -15.45
C LEU A 310 5.51 13.87 -16.87
N LEU A 311 6.82 13.98 -17.07
CA LEU A 311 7.47 13.76 -18.35
C LEU A 311 7.52 12.30 -18.76
N LEU A 312 7.60 11.43 -17.76
CA LEU A 312 7.66 9.97 -17.91
C LEU A 312 6.71 9.32 -16.91
N ASP A 313 5.95 8.34 -17.35
CA ASP A 313 4.96 7.63 -16.55
C ASP A 313 5.55 6.81 -15.40
N ASP A 314 6.86 6.58 -15.39
CA ASP A 314 7.60 5.92 -14.33
C ASP A 314 8.46 6.87 -13.48
N SER A 315 8.28 8.18 -13.66
CA SER A 315 9.01 9.18 -12.87
C SER A 315 8.69 9.05 -11.37
N GLU A 316 9.76 9.02 -10.57
CA GLU A 316 9.69 9.06 -9.11
C GLU A 316 10.19 10.39 -8.53
N ASN A 317 10.50 11.36 -9.38
CA ASN A 317 11.05 12.64 -8.96
C ASN A 317 10.10 13.78 -9.28
N ILE A 318 9.65 14.48 -8.25
CA ILE A 318 8.75 15.63 -8.35
C ILE A 318 9.29 16.76 -9.24
N ASN A 319 10.61 16.87 -9.41
CA ASN A 319 11.24 17.87 -10.27
C ASN A 319 11.06 17.56 -11.77
N LEU A 320 10.69 16.33 -12.12
CA LEU A 320 10.36 15.90 -13.48
C LEU A 320 8.87 16.09 -13.82
N ALA A 321 8.10 16.64 -12.92
CA ALA A 321 6.72 17.07 -13.16
C ALA A 321 6.74 18.55 -13.55
N LEU A 322 6.53 18.84 -14.83
CA LEU A 322 6.70 20.19 -15.40
C LEU A 322 5.43 21.05 -15.37
N GLY A 323 4.29 20.47 -15.01
CA GLY A 323 3.05 21.21 -14.83
C GLY A 323 3.05 22.06 -13.56
N ASP A 324 1.93 22.77 -13.34
CA ASP A 324 1.76 23.61 -12.18
C ASP A 324 1.78 22.81 -10.87
N ALA A 325 2.31 23.41 -9.81
CA ALA A 325 2.18 22.84 -8.47
C ALA A 325 0.71 22.89 -8.03
N ILE A 326 0.13 21.72 -7.77
CA ILE A 326 -1.26 21.62 -7.31
C ILE A 326 -1.33 22.02 -5.83
N THR A 327 -0.37 21.57 -5.03
CA THR A 327 -0.33 21.85 -3.60
C THR A 327 1.10 21.74 -3.07
N CYS A 328 1.47 22.64 -2.18
CA CYS A 328 2.67 22.56 -1.36
C CYS A 328 2.32 23.03 0.05
N LEU A 329 2.43 22.15 1.04
CA LEU A 329 2.14 22.46 2.44
C LEU A 329 3.31 22.06 3.33
N LEU A 330 3.66 22.94 4.26
CA LEU A 330 4.60 22.64 5.35
C LEU A 330 3.88 22.91 6.69
N TYR A 331 3.85 21.90 7.53
CA TYR A 331 3.29 21.99 8.88
C TYR A 331 4.34 21.58 9.93
N THR A 332 4.42 22.36 11.00
CA THR A 332 5.28 22.07 12.17
C THR A 332 4.50 22.35 13.45
N SER A 333 4.55 21.46 14.41
CA SER A 333 3.98 21.61 15.76
C SER A 333 4.86 20.99 16.83
#